data_a9b98e629b7097915dc1d7f403f5d701
#
_entry.id   a9b98e629b7097915dc1d7f403f5d701
#
_cell.length_a   1.000
_cell.length_b   1.000
_cell.length_c   1.000
_cell.angle_alpha   90.00
_cell.angle_beta   90.00
_cell.angle_gamma   90.00
#
_symmetry.space_group_name_H-M   'P 1'
#
loop_
_entity.id
_entity.type
_entity.pdbx_description
1 polymer ?
#
loop_
_entity_poly.entity_id
_entity_poly.type
_entity_poly.pdbx_seq_one_letter_code
_entity_poly.pdbx_strand_id
1 'polypeptide(L)'
;MYFLLASAALATSCSALTLPWGSRATVSGLLPPLPLDHFDTPKYARPLSLEEALSGANASVTTILDLQDAKNKFPPLVIPTNLKLPGSAHDLAEALEGFQKRQSTCSNVRVRTEWDNYSNSDRQAYIDSIKCMMKKPPSGQFSVSRNRYDDLVGLHQTLTPNVHGNAKFLLWHRYFVWTFEQLLRDECGFDRELPWFDETRYAGRFADSSIFSPQWYGSIKVGGQCVTDGQFANLAINYGPGTGNTPHCLARNNDDSQTANTGNAIVDACNSRSTYADMASCAEGGAHAWGHNGIGAVMKDVYASPADPVFFLVCKRYDCRDSANQTIAPWFHRSQLPHLAEQWRQSAYDYCRGH
;
A
#
# COMPACT_ATOMS: atom_id res chain seq x y z
N MET A 1 61.55 11.56 -67.28
CA MET A 1 61.72 12.22 -65.97
C MET A 1 60.35 12.46 -65.38
N TYR A 2 60.04 11.74 -64.36
CA TYR A 2 58.77 11.72 -63.70
C TYR A 2 58.67 12.82 -62.68
N PHE A 3 57.54 13.50 -62.61
CA PHE A 3 57.13 14.21 -61.44
C PHE A 3 55.67 13.82 -61.05
N LEU A 4 55.57 13.18 -59.92
CA LEU A 4 54.32 12.86 -59.23
C LEU A 4 53.80 14.11 -58.50
N LEU A 5 52.58 14.52 -58.81
CA LEU A 5 51.81 15.45 -57.99
C LEU A 5 50.89 14.67 -57.09
N ALA A 6 51.15 14.72 -55.78
CA ALA A 6 50.26 14.16 -54.72
C ALA A 6 49.23 15.22 -54.41
N SER A 7 47.97 14.86 -54.64
CA SER A 7 46.81 15.64 -54.17
C SER A 7 46.43 15.16 -52.74
N ALA A 8 46.61 16.04 -51.77
CA ALA A 8 46.15 15.78 -50.40
C ALA A 8 44.67 16.13 -50.28
N ALA A 9 43.84 15.14 -50.10
CA ALA A 9 42.44 15.30 -49.73
C ALA A 9 42.34 15.52 -48.23
N LEU A 10 41.92 16.70 -47.80
CA LEU A 10 41.54 17.00 -46.41
C LEU A 10 40.19 16.39 -46.16
N ALA A 11 40.16 15.26 -45.47
CA ALA A 11 38.94 14.70 -44.89
C ALA A 11 38.70 15.40 -43.55
N THR A 12 37.75 16.30 -43.50
CA THR A 12 37.18 16.82 -42.25
C THR A 12 36.35 15.75 -41.60
N SER A 13 36.91 15.04 -40.63
CA SER A 13 36.20 14.13 -39.76
C SER A 13 35.33 14.90 -38.78
N CYS A 14 34.03 14.89 -39.03
CA CYS A 14 33.03 15.34 -38.08
C CYS A 14 32.98 14.30 -36.93
N SER A 15 33.76 14.53 -35.88
CA SER A 15 33.68 13.74 -34.66
C SER A 15 32.37 14.09 -33.95
N ALA A 16 31.38 13.25 -34.13
CA ALA A 16 30.23 13.23 -33.25
C ALA A 16 30.72 12.92 -31.84
N LEU A 17 30.67 13.90 -30.95
CA LEU A 17 30.82 13.73 -29.53
C LEU A 17 29.63 12.87 -29.05
N THR A 18 29.78 11.55 -29.08
CA THR A 18 28.98 10.65 -28.28
C THR A 18 29.39 10.90 -26.84
N LEU A 19 28.60 11.70 -26.12
CA LEU A 19 28.64 11.71 -24.68
C LEU A 19 28.43 10.26 -24.23
N PRO A 20 29.33 9.66 -23.44
CA PRO A 20 29.08 8.37 -22.88
C PRO A 20 27.83 8.52 -22.04
N TRP A 21 26.78 7.79 -22.38
CA TRP A 21 25.73 7.47 -21.43
C TRP A 21 26.45 6.96 -20.21
N GLY A 22 26.42 7.79 -19.15
CA GLY A 22 27.08 7.44 -17.93
C GLY A 22 26.60 6.06 -17.53
N SER A 23 27.50 5.12 -17.56
CA SER A 23 27.34 3.86 -16.85
C SER A 23 26.95 4.25 -15.43
N ARG A 24 25.63 4.11 -15.12
CA ARG A 24 25.16 4.21 -13.75
C ARG A 24 26.03 3.22 -12.98
N ALA A 25 26.90 3.76 -12.14
CA ALA A 25 27.65 2.95 -11.20
C ALA A 25 26.63 2.07 -10.51
N THR A 26 26.65 0.78 -10.81
CA THR A 26 26.04 -0.21 -9.93
C THR A 26 26.81 -0.06 -8.65
N VAL A 27 26.19 0.54 -7.63
CA VAL A 27 26.73 0.57 -6.28
C VAL A 27 26.77 -0.90 -5.88
N SER A 28 27.90 -1.53 -6.07
CA SER A 28 28.23 -2.90 -5.70
C SER A 28 28.51 -2.95 -4.18
N GLY A 29 27.61 -2.41 -3.39
CA GLY A 29 27.66 -2.42 -1.94
C GLY A 29 26.25 -2.44 -1.36
N LEU A 30 26.08 -3.14 -0.24
CA LEU A 30 24.86 -3.10 0.54
C LEU A 30 24.59 -1.65 0.96
N LEU A 31 23.36 -1.17 0.78
CA LEU A 31 22.97 0.15 1.25
C LEU A 31 23.00 0.18 2.79
N PRO A 32 23.44 1.28 3.41
CA PRO A 32 23.43 1.42 4.87
C PRO A 32 22.00 1.66 5.40
N PRO A 33 21.76 1.38 6.70
CA PRO A 33 20.56 1.86 7.38
C PRO A 33 20.61 3.38 7.52
N LEU A 34 19.45 4.03 7.61
CA LEU A 34 19.34 5.43 7.99
C LEU A 34 19.11 5.56 9.51
N PRO A 35 19.50 6.69 10.11
CA PRO A 35 19.15 7.03 11.49
C PRO A 35 17.62 6.95 11.71
N LEU A 36 17.20 6.46 12.87
CA LEU A 36 15.79 6.20 13.17
C LEU A 36 14.92 7.47 13.17
N ASP A 37 15.49 8.61 13.54
CA ASP A 37 14.81 9.91 13.52
C ASP A 37 14.46 10.38 12.11
N HIS A 38 15.13 9.89 11.08
CA HIS A 38 14.75 10.17 9.68
C HIS A 38 13.36 9.60 9.32
N PHE A 39 12.92 8.55 10.01
CA PHE A 39 11.61 7.94 9.81
C PHE A 39 10.50 8.60 10.66
N ASP A 40 10.80 9.63 11.42
CA ASP A 40 9.83 10.43 12.16
C ASP A 40 9.15 11.47 11.26
N THR A 41 8.52 10.99 10.23
CA THR A 41 7.80 11.81 9.25
C THR A 41 6.49 12.37 9.82
N PRO A 42 5.97 13.50 9.27
CA PRO A 42 4.69 14.05 9.70
C PRO A 42 3.57 13.01 9.66
N LYS A 43 2.79 12.92 10.73
CA LYS A 43 1.67 11.98 10.85
C LYS A 43 0.36 12.68 10.54
N TYR A 44 -0.55 11.99 9.87
CA TYR A 44 -1.91 12.43 9.57
C TYR A 44 -2.93 11.90 10.58
N ALA A 45 -2.56 10.85 11.30
CA ALA A 45 -3.28 10.35 12.44
C ALA A 45 -2.31 10.10 13.60
N ARG A 46 -2.70 10.53 14.80
CA ARG A 46 -1.95 10.22 16.02
C ARG A 46 -2.37 8.84 16.55
N PRO A 47 -1.46 8.11 17.20
CA PRO A 47 -1.85 6.90 17.91
C PRO A 47 -2.88 7.22 19.00
N LEU A 48 -3.89 6.37 19.16
CA LEU A 48 -4.91 6.45 20.19
C LEU A 48 -4.66 5.39 21.25
N SER A 49 -4.69 5.79 22.53
CA SER A 49 -4.79 4.80 23.62
C SER A 49 -6.13 4.07 23.57
N LEU A 50 -6.24 2.94 24.27
CA LEU A 50 -7.52 2.21 24.39
C LEU A 50 -8.59 3.10 25.02
N GLU A 51 -8.26 3.90 26.04
CA GLU A 51 -9.18 4.82 26.72
C GLU A 51 -9.71 5.87 25.74
N GLU A 52 -8.83 6.49 24.95
CA GLU A 52 -9.23 7.45 23.91
C GLU A 52 -10.08 6.78 22.83
N ALA A 53 -9.74 5.56 22.41
CA ALA A 53 -10.55 4.81 21.48
C ALA A 53 -11.95 4.50 22.04
N LEU A 54 -12.07 4.13 23.30
CA LEU A 54 -13.36 3.90 23.96
C LEU A 54 -14.17 5.19 24.17
N SER A 55 -13.53 6.31 24.49
CA SER A 55 -14.19 7.61 24.70
C SER A 55 -14.70 8.29 23.44
N GLY A 56 -14.35 7.79 22.26
CA GLY A 56 -14.78 8.42 21.00
C GLY A 56 -13.79 9.45 20.43
N ALA A 57 -12.55 9.50 20.93
CA ALA A 57 -11.55 10.46 20.43
C ALA A 57 -11.25 10.28 18.94
N ASN A 58 -11.02 11.41 18.26
CA ASN A 58 -10.61 11.44 16.87
C ASN A 58 -9.06 11.35 16.78
N ALA A 59 -8.56 10.47 15.93
CA ALA A 59 -7.14 10.30 15.67
C ALA A 59 -6.60 11.26 14.59
N SER A 60 -7.44 11.78 13.71
CA SER A 60 -7.01 12.63 12.60
C SER A 60 -6.42 13.95 13.11
N VAL A 61 -5.22 14.29 12.64
CA VAL A 61 -4.51 15.53 12.97
C VAL A 61 -4.64 16.58 11.87
N THR A 62 -5.03 16.19 10.67
CA THR A 62 -5.33 17.11 9.57
C THR A 62 -6.78 17.56 9.66
N THR A 63 -6.97 18.85 9.89
CA THR A 63 -8.29 19.45 9.79
C THR A 63 -8.75 19.41 8.33
N ILE A 64 -10.06 19.25 8.11
CA ILE A 64 -10.75 19.21 6.80
C ILE A 64 -10.45 20.45 5.90
N LEU A 65 -9.57 21.35 6.32
CA LEU A 65 -9.19 22.58 5.61
C LEU A 65 -8.62 22.34 4.20
N ASP A 66 -8.16 21.13 3.89
CA ASP A 66 -7.55 20.85 2.60
C ASP A 66 -8.47 20.29 1.51
N LEU A 67 -9.79 20.17 1.76
CA LEU A 67 -10.74 19.84 0.69
C LEU A 67 -10.81 20.94 -0.38
N GLN A 68 -10.55 22.18 0.00
CA GLN A 68 -10.49 23.33 -0.91
C GLN A 68 -9.21 23.28 -1.76
N ASP A 69 -8.08 22.91 -1.15
CA ASP A 69 -6.78 22.76 -1.84
C ASP A 69 -6.75 21.52 -2.74
N ALA A 70 -7.40 20.43 -2.33
CA ALA A 70 -7.55 19.23 -3.16
C ALA A 70 -8.36 19.52 -4.44
N LYS A 71 -9.38 20.39 -4.38
CA LYS A 71 -10.13 20.82 -5.58
C LYS A 71 -9.26 21.58 -6.57
N ASN A 72 -8.22 22.27 -6.11
CA ASN A 72 -7.34 23.08 -6.94
C ASN A 72 -6.17 22.27 -7.52
N LYS A 73 -5.81 21.13 -6.92
CA LYS A 73 -4.68 20.29 -7.35
C LYS A 73 -5.07 19.14 -8.28
N PHE A 74 -6.36 18.78 -8.31
CA PHE A 74 -6.84 17.74 -9.23
C PHE A 74 -7.76 18.39 -10.28
N PRO A 75 -7.52 18.15 -11.58
CA PRO A 75 -8.48 18.57 -12.59
C PRO A 75 -9.86 17.98 -12.24
N PRO A 76 -10.94 18.73 -12.45
CA PRO A 76 -12.28 18.20 -12.19
C PRO A 76 -12.44 16.87 -12.94
N LEU A 77 -12.97 15.87 -12.25
CA LEU A 77 -13.29 14.59 -12.86
C LEU A 77 -14.19 14.86 -14.07
N VAL A 78 -13.65 14.67 -15.25
CA VAL A 78 -14.44 14.81 -16.49
C VAL A 78 -15.39 13.62 -16.51
N ILE A 79 -16.60 13.83 -15.99
CA ILE A 79 -17.69 12.85 -16.14
C ILE A 79 -18.02 12.83 -17.63
N PRO A 80 -17.96 11.67 -18.30
CA PRO A 80 -18.35 11.58 -19.69
C PRO A 80 -19.77 12.12 -19.85
N THR A 81 -19.97 13.08 -20.74
CA THR A 81 -21.26 13.75 -20.98
C THR A 81 -22.36 12.80 -21.51
N ASN A 82 -22.00 11.55 -21.79
CA ASN A 82 -22.92 10.49 -22.22
C ASN A 82 -23.43 9.59 -21.07
N LEU A 83 -23.07 9.88 -19.81
CA LEU A 83 -23.64 9.20 -18.65
C LEU A 83 -25.08 9.69 -18.46
N LYS A 84 -26.06 8.96 -19.01
CA LYS A 84 -27.46 9.19 -18.72
C LYS A 84 -27.73 8.82 -17.27
N LEU A 85 -27.94 9.82 -16.42
CA LEU A 85 -28.51 9.60 -15.09
C LEU A 85 -29.95 9.12 -15.25
N PRO A 86 -30.42 8.16 -14.43
CA PRO A 86 -31.82 7.73 -14.44
C PRO A 86 -32.73 8.94 -14.22
N GLY A 87 -33.57 9.25 -15.18
CA GLY A 87 -34.44 10.44 -15.19
C GLY A 87 -35.77 10.25 -14.47
N SER A 88 -36.11 9.03 -14.10
CA SER A 88 -37.41 8.72 -13.47
C SER A 88 -37.25 7.75 -12.27
N ALA A 89 -38.27 7.75 -11.39
CA ALA A 89 -38.33 6.78 -10.29
C ALA A 89 -38.41 5.33 -10.78
N HIS A 90 -38.93 5.10 -12.01
CA HIS A 90 -38.98 3.80 -12.66
C HIS A 90 -37.59 3.34 -13.07
N ASP A 91 -36.76 4.22 -13.66
CA ASP A 91 -35.38 3.89 -14.06
C ASP A 91 -34.52 3.59 -12.84
N LEU A 92 -34.82 4.27 -11.71
CA LEU A 92 -34.17 4.01 -10.42
C LEU A 92 -34.58 2.63 -9.87
N ALA A 93 -35.85 2.25 -9.99
CA ALA A 93 -36.35 0.96 -9.53
C ALA A 93 -35.76 -0.19 -10.35
N GLU A 94 -35.70 -0.04 -11.68
CA GLU A 94 -35.10 -1.01 -12.60
C GLU A 94 -33.58 -1.17 -12.37
N ALA A 95 -32.90 -0.04 -12.12
CA ALA A 95 -31.49 -0.05 -11.71
C ALA A 95 -31.29 -0.74 -10.36
N LEU A 96 -32.21 -0.57 -9.40
CA LEU A 96 -32.19 -1.21 -8.08
C LEU A 96 -32.49 -2.72 -8.17
N GLU A 97 -33.44 -3.15 -9.00
CA GLU A 97 -33.71 -4.57 -9.24
C GLU A 97 -32.54 -5.25 -9.94
N GLY A 98 -31.96 -4.60 -10.96
CA GLY A 98 -30.75 -5.06 -11.61
C GLY A 98 -29.56 -5.17 -10.63
N PHE A 99 -29.53 -4.30 -9.63
CA PHE A 99 -28.54 -4.29 -8.57
C PHE A 99 -28.73 -5.44 -7.56
N GLN A 100 -29.96 -5.71 -7.10
CA GLN A 100 -30.25 -6.84 -6.21
C GLN A 100 -29.97 -8.18 -6.89
N LYS A 101 -30.26 -8.29 -8.19
CA LYS A 101 -29.98 -9.48 -8.99
C LYS A 101 -28.47 -9.75 -9.19
N ARG A 102 -27.64 -8.68 -9.20
CA ARG A 102 -26.18 -8.80 -9.33
C ARG A 102 -25.48 -9.18 -8.04
N GLN A 103 -26.05 -8.87 -6.85
CA GLN A 103 -25.49 -9.26 -5.56
C GLN A 103 -25.54 -10.77 -5.29
N SER A 104 -26.36 -11.52 -6.02
CA SER A 104 -26.56 -12.97 -5.81
C SER A 104 -25.63 -13.89 -6.59
N THR A 105 -24.66 -13.37 -7.35
CA THR A 105 -23.91 -14.15 -8.36
C THR A 105 -22.41 -14.25 -8.20
N CYS A 106 -21.84 -13.88 -7.06
CA CYS A 106 -20.44 -14.19 -6.78
C CYS A 106 -20.29 -15.68 -6.43
N SER A 107 -20.12 -16.52 -7.44
CA SER A 107 -20.00 -17.98 -7.25
C SER A 107 -18.64 -18.44 -6.73
N ASN A 108 -17.60 -17.60 -6.84
CA ASN A 108 -16.23 -17.90 -6.42
C ASN A 108 -15.64 -16.75 -5.60
N VAL A 109 -16.07 -16.62 -4.36
CA VAL A 109 -15.51 -15.64 -3.42
C VAL A 109 -14.13 -16.12 -2.98
N ARG A 110 -13.09 -15.33 -3.21
CA ARG A 110 -11.76 -15.60 -2.67
C ARG A 110 -11.74 -15.25 -1.18
N VAL A 111 -11.37 -16.20 -0.35
CA VAL A 111 -11.25 -16.03 1.10
C VAL A 111 -9.78 -15.88 1.47
N ARG A 112 -9.39 -14.71 1.97
CA ARG A 112 -8.04 -14.45 2.43
C ARG A 112 -7.72 -15.29 3.66
N THR A 113 -6.54 -15.89 3.69
CA THR A 113 -6.11 -16.78 4.77
C THR A 113 -5.15 -16.04 5.71
N GLU A 114 -5.38 -16.16 7.00
CA GLU A 114 -4.46 -15.65 8.00
C GLU A 114 -3.12 -16.39 7.89
N TRP A 115 -2.00 -15.66 8.09
CA TRP A 115 -0.66 -16.14 7.81
C TRP A 115 -0.32 -17.48 8.48
N ASP A 116 -0.70 -17.71 9.73
CA ASP A 116 -0.36 -18.96 10.43
C ASP A 116 -1.14 -20.16 9.89
N ASN A 117 -2.29 -19.91 9.27
CA ASN A 117 -3.11 -20.92 8.60
C ASN A 117 -2.74 -21.08 7.11
N TYR A 118 -1.84 -20.25 6.59
CA TYR A 118 -1.41 -20.27 5.21
C TYR A 118 -0.29 -21.32 5.06
N SER A 119 -0.40 -22.21 4.08
CA SER A 119 0.58 -23.28 3.91
C SER A 119 1.96 -22.73 3.54
N ASN A 120 3.03 -23.46 3.86
CA ASN A 120 4.39 -23.03 3.50
C ASN A 120 4.57 -22.88 1.98
N SER A 121 3.91 -23.71 1.18
CA SER A 121 3.93 -23.59 -0.28
C SER A 121 3.24 -22.32 -0.76
N ASP A 122 2.12 -21.95 -0.13
CA ASP A 122 1.40 -20.73 -0.50
C ASP A 122 2.12 -19.48 0.00
N ARG A 123 2.74 -19.53 1.20
CA ARG A 123 3.65 -18.46 1.68
C ARG A 123 4.79 -18.22 0.70
N GLN A 124 5.41 -19.31 0.21
CA GLN A 124 6.51 -19.20 -0.74
C GLN A 124 6.02 -18.61 -2.07
N ALA A 125 4.90 -19.11 -2.62
CA ALA A 125 4.32 -18.58 -3.85
C ALA A 125 4.00 -17.09 -3.75
N TYR A 126 3.48 -16.64 -2.60
CA TYR A 126 3.22 -15.22 -2.35
C TYR A 126 4.51 -14.39 -2.33
N ILE A 127 5.54 -14.82 -1.58
CA ILE A 127 6.83 -14.12 -1.53
C ILE A 127 7.51 -14.11 -2.90
N ASP A 128 7.48 -15.22 -3.63
CA ASP A 128 8.06 -15.30 -4.98
C ASP A 128 7.39 -14.34 -5.96
N SER A 129 6.08 -14.13 -5.83
CA SER A 129 5.35 -13.16 -6.66
C SER A 129 5.73 -11.71 -6.32
N ILE A 130 5.97 -11.37 -5.06
CA ILE A 130 6.52 -10.07 -4.65
C ILE A 130 7.92 -9.87 -5.24
N LYS A 131 8.79 -10.88 -5.11
CA LYS A 131 10.15 -10.84 -5.66
C LYS A 131 10.14 -10.79 -7.19
N CYS A 132 9.15 -11.36 -7.84
CA CYS A 132 8.93 -11.21 -9.28
C CYS A 132 8.64 -9.74 -9.65
N MET A 133 7.74 -9.06 -8.95
CA MET A 133 7.49 -7.63 -9.18
C MET A 133 8.73 -6.77 -8.96
N MET A 134 9.56 -7.10 -7.96
CA MET A 134 10.83 -6.40 -7.69
C MET A 134 11.88 -6.62 -8.81
N LYS A 135 11.70 -7.63 -9.67
CA LYS A 135 12.58 -7.88 -10.82
C LYS A 135 12.05 -7.27 -12.12
N LYS A 136 10.79 -6.88 -12.18
CA LYS A 136 10.20 -6.27 -13.38
C LYS A 136 10.59 -4.80 -13.50
N PRO A 137 10.71 -4.27 -14.73
CA PRO A 137 10.99 -2.85 -14.94
C PRO A 137 9.85 -1.98 -14.37
N PRO A 138 10.15 -0.76 -13.92
CA PRO A 138 9.13 0.19 -13.48
C PRO A 138 8.25 0.63 -14.65
N SER A 139 7.04 1.13 -14.35
CA SER A 139 6.11 1.66 -15.36
C SER A 139 6.61 2.92 -16.07
N GLY A 140 7.59 3.61 -15.50
CA GLY A 140 8.06 4.91 -15.98
C GLY A 140 7.26 6.10 -15.45
N GLN A 141 6.19 5.89 -14.69
CA GLN A 141 5.38 6.97 -14.10
C GLN A 141 6.11 7.70 -12.97
N PHE A 142 6.98 7.02 -12.27
CA PHE A 142 7.69 7.56 -11.10
C PHE A 142 9.20 7.53 -11.32
N SER A 143 9.85 8.69 -11.34
CA SER A 143 11.27 8.82 -11.66
C SER A 143 12.21 8.12 -10.67
N VAL A 144 11.76 7.93 -9.43
CA VAL A 144 12.53 7.27 -8.35
C VAL A 144 12.45 5.74 -8.47
N SER A 145 11.35 5.19 -9.00
CA SER A 145 11.14 3.75 -9.14
C SER A 145 12.26 3.07 -9.91
N ARG A 146 12.72 1.92 -9.41
CA ARG A 146 13.73 1.07 -10.06
C ARG A 146 13.13 -0.25 -10.56
N ASN A 147 11.97 -0.59 -10.06
CA ASN A 147 11.25 -1.81 -10.41
C ASN A 147 9.74 -1.59 -10.28
N ARG A 148 8.95 -2.59 -10.65
CA ARG A 148 7.48 -2.52 -10.64
C ARG A 148 6.90 -2.42 -9.22
N TYR A 149 7.56 -3.01 -8.23
CA TYR A 149 7.16 -2.89 -6.83
C TYR A 149 7.34 -1.46 -6.31
N ASP A 150 8.41 -0.79 -6.70
CA ASP A 150 8.69 0.61 -6.37
C ASP A 150 7.58 1.55 -6.87
N ASP A 151 6.89 1.23 -7.98
CA ASP A 151 5.77 2.04 -8.48
C ASP A 151 4.62 2.11 -7.46
N LEU A 152 4.37 1.03 -6.73
CA LEU A 152 3.37 1.03 -5.66
C LEU A 152 3.80 1.93 -4.49
N VAL A 153 5.08 1.89 -4.12
CA VAL A 153 5.62 2.76 -3.07
C VAL A 153 5.52 4.24 -3.50
N GLY A 154 5.86 4.54 -4.75
CA GLY A 154 5.75 5.88 -5.33
C GLY A 154 4.31 6.38 -5.38
N LEU A 155 3.35 5.52 -5.72
CA LEU A 155 1.93 5.84 -5.71
C LEU A 155 1.45 6.18 -4.29
N HIS A 156 1.79 5.34 -3.30
CA HIS A 156 1.45 5.59 -1.91
C HIS A 156 2.05 6.90 -1.42
N GLN A 157 3.37 7.12 -1.63
CA GLN A 157 4.06 8.34 -1.23
C GLN A 157 3.38 9.60 -1.81
N THR A 158 3.02 9.55 -3.10
CA THR A 158 2.39 10.68 -3.79
C THR A 158 1.00 11.01 -3.23
N LEU A 159 0.22 9.98 -2.89
CA LEU A 159 -1.16 10.14 -2.43
C LEU A 159 -1.30 10.25 -0.91
N THR A 160 -0.25 9.98 -0.15
CA THR A 160 -0.26 10.00 1.33
C THR A 160 -1.01 11.20 1.93
N PRO A 161 -0.78 12.47 1.51
CA PRO A 161 -1.50 13.61 2.08
C PRO A 161 -3.02 13.59 1.84
N ASN A 162 -3.48 12.85 0.84
CA ASN A 162 -4.88 12.83 0.41
C ASN A 162 -5.66 11.63 0.96
N VAL A 163 -4.97 10.60 1.44
CA VAL A 163 -5.56 9.32 1.82
C VAL A 163 -5.33 8.93 3.27
N HIS A 164 -4.65 9.78 4.06
CA HIS A 164 -4.44 9.63 5.49
C HIS A 164 -5.11 10.76 6.27
N GLY A 165 -5.46 10.51 7.55
CA GLY A 165 -6.11 11.47 8.42
C GLY A 165 -7.52 11.87 8.00
N ASN A 166 -8.20 11.07 7.19
CA ASN A 166 -9.53 11.36 6.67
C ASN A 166 -10.32 10.07 6.34
N ALA A 167 -11.61 10.23 6.02
CA ALA A 167 -12.51 9.10 5.75
C ALA A 167 -12.17 8.27 4.48
N LYS A 168 -11.22 8.69 3.65
CA LYS A 168 -10.77 7.91 2.50
C LYS A 168 -9.79 6.82 2.88
N PHE A 169 -9.20 6.89 4.10
CA PHE A 169 -8.12 6.03 4.55
C PHE A 169 -8.40 4.55 4.25
N LEU A 170 -9.44 3.97 4.82
CA LEU A 170 -9.74 2.54 4.64
C LEU A 170 -10.12 2.18 3.21
N LEU A 171 -10.92 3.04 2.55
CA LEU A 171 -11.39 2.78 1.18
C LEU A 171 -10.24 2.76 0.19
N TRP A 172 -9.34 3.73 0.29
CA TRP A 172 -8.21 3.83 -0.60
C TRP A 172 -7.21 2.68 -0.35
N HIS A 173 -6.89 2.38 0.90
CA HIS A 173 -5.95 1.30 1.22
C HIS A 173 -6.49 -0.07 0.80
N ARG A 174 -7.80 -0.30 0.92
CA ARG A 174 -8.44 -1.50 0.38
C ARG A 174 -8.24 -1.61 -1.12
N TYR A 175 -8.49 -0.53 -1.88
CA TYR A 175 -8.26 -0.51 -3.32
C TYR A 175 -6.77 -0.68 -3.66
N PHE A 176 -5.89 -0.07 -2.89
CA PHE A 176 -4.44 -0.19 -3.07
C PHE A 176 -3.96 -1.64 -2.89
N VAL A 177 -4.42 -2.32 -1.86
CA VAL A 177 -4.13 -3.75 -1.63
C VAL A 177 -4.73 -4.64 -2.71
N TRP A 178 -5.92 -4.33 -3.20
CA TRP A 178 -6.52 -5.02 -4.34
C TRP A 178 -5.68 -4.83 -5.62
N THR A 179 -5.27 -3.61 -5.91
CA THR A 179 -4.38 -3.32 -7.06
C THR A 179 -3.07 -4.09 -6.95
N PHE A 180 -2.46 -4.15 -5.78
CA PHE A 180 -1.29 -4.96 -5.54
C PHE A 180 -1.56 -6.45 -5.86
N GLU A 181 -2.69 -7.00 -5.41
CA GLU A 181 -3.08 -8.38 -5.71
C GLU A 181 -3.23 -8.60 -7.21
N GLN A 182 -3.90 -7.68 -7.94
CA GLN A 182 -4.04 -7.81 -9.39
C GLN A 182 -2.67 -7.82 -10.09
N LEU A 183 -1.77 -6.94 -9.72
CA LEU A 183 -0.41 -6.91 -10.30
C LEU A 183 0.36 -8.20 -10.03
N LEU A 184 0.23 -8.80 -8.84
CA LEU A 184 0.83 -10.11 -8.55
C LEU A 184 0.25 -11.19 -9.47
N ARG A 185 -1.06 -11.16 -9.73
CA ARG A 185 -1.76 -12.13 -10.60
C ARG A 185 -1.38 -11.94 -12.05
N ASP A 186 -1.57 -10.74 -12.56
CA ASP A 186 -1.46 -10.45 -13.99
C ASP A 186 -0.01 -10.46 -14.46
N GLU A 187 0.90 -9.96 -13.63
CA GLU A 187 2.30 -9.81 -14.02
C GLU A 187 3.22 -10.92 -13.51
N CYS A 188 2.85 -11.61 -12.43
CA CYS A 188 3.71 -12.58 -11.75
C CYS A 188 3.07 -13.97 -11.57
N GLY A 189 1.87 -14.19 -12.11
CA GLY A 189 1.22 -15.51 -12.12
C GLY A 189 0.79 -16.00 -10.73
N PHE A 190 0.55 -15.09 -9.78
CA PHE A 190 0.07 -15.45 -8.44
C PHE A 190 -1.38 -15.94 -8.53
N ASP A 191 -1.63 -17.18 -8.18
CA ASP A 191 -2.93 -17.85 -8.31
C ASP A 191 -3.57 -18.23 -6.96
N ARG A 192 -2.98 -17.78 -5.85
CA ARG A 192 -3.47 -18.01 -4.48
C ARG A 192 -4.27 -16.81 -3.95
N GLU A 193 -4.87 -16.94 -2.77
CA GLU A 193 -5.44 -15.83 -2.01
C GLU A 193 -4.32 -15.05 -1.32
N LEU A 194 -4.53 -13.74 -1.13
CA LEU A 194 -3.58 -12.95 -0.35
C LEU A 194 -3.61 -13.36 1.13
N PRO A 195 -2.46 -13.60 1.77
CA PRO A 195 -2.40 -13.79 3.22
C PRO A 195 -2.59 -12.47 3.97
N TRP A 196 -2.91 -12.54 5.27
CA TRP A 196 -2.96 -11.40 6.17
C TRP A 196 -2.35 -11.74 7.54
N PHE A 197 -1.90 -10.73 8.27
CA PHE A 197 -1.32 -10.87 9.59
C PHE A 197 -2.33 -10.54 10.68
N ASP A 198 -2.60 -11.47 11.59
CA ASP A 198 -3.39 -11.18 12.78
C ASP A 198 -2.53 -10.57 13.88
N GLU A 199 -2.38 -9.26 13.84
CA GLU A 199 -1.62 -8.47 14.81
C GLU A 199 -2.14 -8.65 16.23
N THR A 200 -3.44 -8.90 16.44
CA THR A 200 -3.99 -9.07 17.79
C THR A 200 -3.50 -10.33 18.47
N ARG A 201 -3.24 -11.38 17.70
CA ARG A 201 -2.67 -12.63 18.21
C ARG A 201 -1.28 -12.42 18.78
N TYR A 202 -0.55 -11.48 18.24
CA TYR A 202 0.85 -11.17 18.57
C TYR A 202 1.04 -9.81 19.24
N ALA A 203 -0.01 -9.20 19.78
CA ALA A 203 0.09 -7.91 20.48
C ALA A 203 1.16 -7.95 21.57
N GLY A 204 2.13 -7.03 21.51
CA GLY A 204 3.29 -6.95 22.41
C GLY A 204 4.39 -7.99 22.16
N ARG A 205 4.30 -8.80 21.10
CA ARG A 205 5.26 -9.86 20.82
C ARG A 205 5.30 -10.24 19.33
N PHE A 206 5.32 -9.24 18.43
CA PHE A 206 5.36 -9.47 16.98
C PHE A 206 6.51 -10.38 16.55
N ALA A 207 7.63 -10.34 17.26
CA ALA A 207 8.78 -11.21 17.00
C ALA A 207 8.49 -12.72 17.14
N ASP A 208 7.40 -13.10 17.82
CA ASP A 208 6.99 -14.51 17.95
C ASP A 208 6.24 -15.01 16.70
N SER A 209 5.78 -14.11 15.84
CA SER A 209 5.17 -14.49 14.57
C SER A 209 6.20 -15.03 13.60
N SER A 210 5.86 -16.13 12.92
CA SER A 210 6.72 -16.72 11.89
C SER A 210 6.99 -15.76 10.72
N ILE A 211 6.15 -14.73 10.52
CA ILE A 211 6.39 -13.66 9.53
C ILE A 211 7.80 -13.10 9.69
N PHE A 212 8.18 -12.76 10.92
CA PHE A 212 9.46 -12.14 11.24
C PHE A 212 10.59 -13.16 11.51
N SER A 213 10.52 -14.31 10.85
CA SER A 213 11.53 -15.35 10.92
C SER A 213 12.55 -15.27 9.78
N PRO A 214 13.75 -15.86 9.95
CA PRO A 214 14.73 -16.01 8.86
C PRO A 214 14.21 -16.80 7.65
N GLN A 215 13.16 -17.59 7.82
CA GLN A 215 12.53 -18.31 6.71
C GLN A 215 11.72 -17.40 5.79
N TRP A 216 11.08 -16.35 6.35
CA TRP A 216 10.11 -15.54 5.63
C TRP A 216 10.58 -14.09 5.46
N TYR A 217 10.07 -13.15 6.23
CA TYR A 217 10.34 -11.72 6.04
C TYR A 217 11.61 -11.21 6.73
N GLY A 218 12.30 -12.07 7.47
CA GLY A 218 13.48 -11.70 8.24
C GLY A 218 13.16 -11.05 9.59
N SER A 219 14.17 -10.93 10.42
CA SER A 219 14.07 -10.48 11.80
C SER A 219 13.50 -9.08 11.94
N ILE A 220 12.67 -8.88 12.99
CA ILE A 220 12.13 -7.57 13.36
C ILE A 220 13.00 -6.88 14.43
N LYS A 221 13.71 -7.65 15.29
CA LYS A 221 14.54 -7.15 16.39
C LYS A 221 15.96 -6.82 15.93
N VAL A 222 16.07 -5.96 14.92
CA VAL A 222 17.38 -5.54 14.36
C VAL A 222 17.83 -4.16 14.83
N GLY A 223 17.05 -3.48 15.68
CA GLY A 223 17.44 -2.23 16.34
C GLY A 223 17.73 -1.09 15.37
N GLY A 224 16.96 -0.94 14.30
CA GLY A 224 17.17 0.07 13.27
C GLY A 224 18.25 -0.27 12.24
N GLN A 225 18.89 -1.42 12.37
CA GLN A 225 19.86 -1.90 11.40
C GLN A 225 19.17 -2.56 10.19
N CYS A 226 19.94 -2.83 9.13
CA CYS A 226 19.46 -3.56 7.97
C CYS A 226 18.96 -4.95 8.36
N VAL A 227 17.85 -5.38 7.80
CA VAL A 227 17.41 -6.77 7.86
C VAL A 227 18.34 -7.61 6.97
N THR A 228 19.12 -8.49 7.60
CA THR A 228 20.16 -9.28 6.93
C THR A 228 19.81 -10.76 6.75
N ASP A 229 18.62 -11.15 7.20
CA ASP A 229 18.09 -12.51 7.10
C ASP A 229 16.72 -12.52 6.40
N GLY A 230 16.17 -13.70 6.17
CA GLY A 230 14.89 -13.86 5.48
C GLY A 230 14.95 -13.62 3.98
N GLN A 231 13.80 -13.68 3.36
CA GLN A 231 13.69 -13.64 1.89
C GLN A 231 13.83 -12.24 1.29
N PHE A 232 13.80 -11.21 2.14
CA PHE A 232 14.02 -9.80 1.80
C PHE A 232 15.30 -9.25 2.43
N ALA A 233 16.26 -10.12 2.76
CA ALA A 233 17.55 -9.75 3.31
C ALA A 233 18.25 -8.72 2.42
N ASN A 234 18.74 -7.63 3.03
CA ASN A 234 19.45 -6.54 2.35
C ASN A 234 18.67 -5.87 1.22
N LEU A 235 17.33 -5.89 1.28
CA LEU A 235 16.49 -5.23 0.28
C LEU A 235 16.84 -3.74 0.20
N ALA A 236 17.16 -3.27 -1.00
CA ALA A 236 17.40 -1.86 -1.26
C ALA A 236 16.07 -1.10 -1.36
N ILE A 237 15.93 -0.03 -0.59
CA ILE A 237 14.78 0.88 -0.59
C ILE A 237 15.17 2.16 -1.30
N ASN A 238 14.36 2.59 -2.28
CA ASN A 238 14.60 3.79 -3.09
C ASN A 238 13.72 4.96 -2.68
N TYR A 239 12.65 4.71 -1.93
CA TYR A 239 11.68 5.70 -1.48
C TYR A 239 11.81 5.98 0.00
N GLY A 240 11.48 7.20 0.40
CA GLY A 240 11.53 7.63 1.79
C GLY A 240 12.95 7.96 2.30
N PRO A 241 13.10 8.31 3.55
CA PRO A 241 12.02 8.72 4.47
C PRO A 241 11.26 9.97 3.99
N GLY A 242 9.98 10.01 4.25
CA GLY A 242 9.10 11.07 3.78
C GLY A 242 9.11 11.18 2.25
N THR A 243 9.34 12.38 1.73
CA THR A 243 9.47 12.64 0.28
C THR A 243 10.93 12.81 -0.15
N GLY A 244 11.90 12.62 0.77
CA GLY A 244 13.33 12.86 0.52
C GLY A 244 14.00 11.81 -0.38
N ASN A 245 13.50 10.59 -0.40
CA ASN A 245 13.93 9.50 -1.28
C ASN A 245 15.44 9.22 -1.23
N THR A 246 15.97 9.10 -0.02
CA THR A 246 17.37 8.72 0.22
C THR A 246 17.52 7.20 0.15
N PRO A 247 18.29 6.64 -0.79
CA PRO A 247 18.48 5.18 -0.87
C PRO A 247 19.06 4.60 0.42
N HIS A 248 18.44 3.54 0.93
CA HIS A 248 18.83 2.86 2.17
C HIS A 248 18.43 1.38 2.13
N CYS A 249 18.82 0.61 3.15
CA CYS A 249 18.38 -0.78 3.29
C CYS A 249 17.02 -0.88 3.98
N LEU A 250 16.34 -2.02 3.79
CA LEU A 250 15.21 -2.39 4.63
C LEU A 250 15.69 -2.49 6.09
N ALA A 251 15.14 -1.64 6.96
CA ALA A 251 15.43 -1.59 8.39
C ALA A 251 14.13 -1.68 9.19
N ARG A 252 14.21 -2.28 10.38
CA ARG A 252 13.12 -2.37 11.36
C ARG A 252 13.61 -2.02 12.74
N ASN A 253 12.74 -1.54 13.60
CA ASN A 253 13.05 -1.21 15.00
C ASN A 253 11.89 -1.62 15.90
N ASN A 254 11.82 -2.90 16.21
CA ASN A 254 10.73 -3.45 17.01
C ASN A 254 10.58 -2.76 18.36
N ASP A 255 9.35 -2.37 18.68
CA ASP A 255 8.94 -1.84 19.97
C ASP A 255 7.71 -2.62 20.48
N ASP A 256 7.95 -3.57 21.37
CA ASP A 256 6.91 -4.42 21.94
C ASP A 256 5.87 -3.61 22.75
N SER A 257 6.26 -2.46 23.34
CA SER A 257 5.34 -1.58 24.06
C SER A 257 4.32 -0.93 23.14
N GLN A 258 4.72 -0.62 21.92
CA GLN A 258 3.82 -0.09 20.90
C GLN A 258 2.94 -1.19 20.31
N THR A 259 3.51 -2.33 19.92
CA THR A 259 2.72 -3.44 19.38
C THR A 259 1.73 -4.01 20.39
N ALA A 260 1.93 -3.85 21.71
CA ALA A 260 0.96 -4.22 22.74
C ALA A 260 -0.42 -3.54 22.55
N ASN A 261 -0.45 -2.38 21.88
CA ASN A 261 -1.67 -1.64 21.61
C ASN A 261 -2.40 -2.11 20.33
N THR A 262 -1.99 -3.21 19.70
CA THR A 262 -2.69 -3.79 18.55
C THR A 262 -3.74 -4.84 18.93
N GLY A 263 -4.00 -5.03 20.23
CA GLY A 263 -4.88 -6.08 20.75
C GLY A 263 -6.36 -5.90 20.37
N ASN A 264 -7.17 -6.96 20.60
CA ASN A 264 -8.59 -6.98 20.24
C ASN A 264 -9.38 -5.82 20.85
N ALA A 265 -9.07 -5.40 22.08
CA ALA A 265 -9.81 -4.36 22.78
C ALA A 265 -9.87 -3.04 21.99
N ILE A 266 -8.75 -2.55 21.44
CA ILE A 266 -8.73 -1.33 20.65
C ILE A 266 -9.42 -1.52 19.29
N VAL A 267 -9.27 -2.70 18.68
CA VAL A 267 -9.95 -3.02 17.42
C VAL A 267 -11.45 -3.03 17.60
N ASP A 268 -11.95 -3.63 18.68
CA ASP A 268 -13.38 -3.70 18.97
C ASP A 268 -13.93 -2.31 19.34
N ALA A 269 -13.16 -1.49 20.09
CA ALA A 269 -13.51 -0.11 20.37
C ALA A 269 -13.67 0.71 19.08
N CYS A 270 -12.78 0.56 18.10
CA CYS A 270 -12.89 1.24 16.83
C CYS A 270 -14.06 0.71 15.98
N ASN A 271 -14.26 -0.60 15.95
CA ASN A 271 -15.36 -1.22 15.20
C ASN A 271 -16.75 -0.91 15.78
N SER A 272 -16.86 -0.51 17.05
CA SER A 272 -18.11 -0.13 17.70
C SER A 272 -18.57 1.30 17.41
N ARG A 273 -17.79 2.08 16.63
CA ARG A 273 -18.15 3.47 16.29
C ARG A 273 -19.44 3.54 15.48
N SER A 274 -20.24 4.57 15.76
CA SER A 274 -21.55 4.75 15.13
C SER A 274 -21.51 5.26 13.70
N THR A 275 -20.42 5.92 13.29
CA THR A 275 -20.26 6.44 11.92
C THR A 275 -19.03 5.83 11.24
N TYR A 276 -19.07 5.73 9.91
CA TYR A 276 -17.92 5.30 9.14
C TYR A 276 -16.70 6.22 9.35
N ALA A 277 -16.91 7.53 9.38
CA ALA A 277 -15.82 8.51 9.54
C ALA A 277 -15.10 8.33 10.89
N ASP A 278 -15.86 8.16 11.98
CA ASP A 278 -15.29 7.92 13.30
C ASP A 278 -14.60 6.56 13.38
N MET A 279 -15.18 5.53 12.78
CA MET A 279 -14.58 4.19 12.70
C MET A 279 -13.27 4.23 11.92
N ALA A 280 -13.24 4.87 10.74
CA ALA A 280 -12.05 4.99 9.92
C ALA A 280 -10.93 5.78 10.61
N SER A 281 -11.27 6.91 11.27
CA SER A 281 -10.32 7.69 12.06
C SER A 281 -9.76 6.89 13.24
N CYS A 282 -10.62 6.19 13.96
CA CYS A 282 -10.20 5.35 15.08
C CYS A 282 -9.32 4.17 14.59
N ALA A 283 -9.66 3.53 13.48
CA ALA A 283 -8.90 2.44 12.91
C ALA A 283 -7.49 2.88 12.50
N GLU A 284 -7.37 4.04 11.85
CA GLU A 284 -6.09 4.61 11.43
C GLU A 284 -5.18 4.93 12.63
N GLY A 285 -5.69 5.61 13.67
CA GLY A 285 -4.91 5.93 14.89
C GLY A 285 -4.86 4.80 15.92
N GLY A 286 -5.69 3.78 15.77
CA GLY A 286 -5.75 2.62 16.65
C GLY A 286 -4.68 1.57 16.32
N ALA A 287 -5.08 0.32 16.22
CA ALA A 287 -4.14 -0.79 16.02
C ALA A 287 -3.25 -0.61 14.78
N HIS A 288 -3.74 0.05 13.71
CA HIS A 288 -2.94 0.32 12.52
C HIS A 288 -1.71 1.20 12.83
N ALA A 289 -1.90 2.37 13.48
CA ALA A 289 -0.77 3.24 13.83
C ALA A 289 0.21 2.55 14.79
N TRP A 290 -0.30 1.79 15.75
CA TRP A 290 0.51 1.05 16.70
C TRP A 290 1.31 -0.08 16.03
N GLY A 291 0.72 -0.79 15.07
CA GLY A 291 1.42 -1.81 14.28
C GLY A 291 2.58 -1.21 13.49
N HIS A 292 2.33 -0.14 12.75
CA HIS A 292 3.36 0.58 11.98
C HIS A 292 4.49 1.11 12.87
N ASN A 293 4.15 1.81 13.95
CA ASN A 293 5.14 2.35 14.87
C ASN A 293 5.92 1.25 15.59
N GLY A 294 5.26 0.14 15.92
CA GLY A 294 5.88 -0.97 16.66
C GLY A 294 6.79 -1.84 15.79
N ILE A 295 6.58 -1.93 14.46
CA ILE A 295 7.56 -2.52 13.53
C ILE A 295 8.72 -1.53 13.31
N GLY A 296 8.43 -0.25 13.26
CA GLY A 296 9.39 0.83 13.27
C GLY A 296 10.20 1.02 11.99
N ALA A 297 11.16 1.94 12.00
CA ALA A 297 12.01 2.32 10.88
C ALA A 297 11.17 2.50 9.58
N VAL A 298 11.44 1.76 8.49
CA VAL A 298 10.71 1.89 7.21
C VAL A 298 9.19 1.83 7.39
N MET A 299 8.68 0.92 8.23
CA MET A 299 7.24 0.82 8.49
C MET A 299 6.66 2.01 9.25
N LYS A 300 7.46 2.75 10.01
CA LYS A 300 7.03 3.97 10.73
C LYS A 300 6.90 5.19 9.82
N ASP A 301 7.54 5.19 8.65
CA ASP A 301 7.44 6.26 7.67
C ASP A 301 6.05 6.24 7.00
N VAL A 302 5.19 7.20 7.31
CA VAL A 302 3.84 7.27 6.76
C VAL A 302 3.81 7.38 5.23
N TYR A 303 4.87 7.90 4.60
CA TYR A 303 4.93 8.10 3.15
C TYR A 303 5.38 6.85 2.40
N ALA A 304 6.40 6.17 2.89
CA ALA A 304 7.07 5.10 2.17
C ALA A 304 7.01 3.73 2.88
N SER A 305 6.15 3.56 3.89
CA SER A 305 5.97 2.27 4.58
C SER A 305 5.73 1.07 3.67
N PRO A 306 5.06 1.19 2.47
CA PRO A 306 4.96 0.05 1.56
C PRO A 306 6.30 -0.46 1.02
N ALA A 307 7.40 0.26 1.23
CA ALA A 307 8.75 -0.22 0.87
C ALA A 307 9.19 -1.43 1.71
N ASP A 308 8.66 -1.61 2.93
CA ASP A 308 8.75 -2.88 3.63
C ASP A 308 7.62 -3.81 3.14
N PRO A 309 7.92 -4.97 2.53
CA PRO A 309 6.89 -5.86 2.00
C PRO A 309 5.88 -6.37 3.05
N VAL A 310 6.19 -6.29 4.34
CA VAL A 310 5.25 -6.66 5.41
C VAL A 310 4.04 -5.73 5.46
N PHE A 311 4.12 -4.53 4.89
CA PHE A 311 3.02 -3.58 4.77
C PHE A 311 1.74 -4.24 4.24
N PHE A 312 1.87 -5.04 3.17
CA PHE A 312 0.72 -5.70 2.54
C PHE A 312 0.12 -6.84 3.37
N LEU A 313 0.72 -7.22 4.48
CA LEU A 313 0.14 -8.13 5.46
C LEU A 313 -0.58 -7.38 6.59
N VAL A 314 0.00 -6.26 7.05
CA VAL A 314 -0.49 -5.43 8.16
C VAL A 314 -1.75 -4.64 7.78
N CYS A 315 -1.74 -3.95 6.65
CA CYS A 315 -2.84 -3.08 6.22
C CYS A 315 -4.15 -3.81 5.89
N LYS A 316 -4.18 -5.15 5.90
CA LYS A 316 -5.35 -5.95 5.49
C LYS A 316 -6.35 -6.24 6.60
N ARG A 317 -6.00 -6.06 7.86
CA ARG A 317 -6.85 -6.49 8.98
C ARG A 317 -8.24 -5.85 8.98
N TYR A 318 -8.33 -4.58 8.63
CA TYR A 318 -9.60 -3.86 8.54
C TYR A 318 -10.44 -4.27 7.34
N ASP A 319 -9.80 -4.90 6.35
CA ASP A 319 -10.43 -5.42 5.12
C ASP A 319 -10.99 -6.87 5.31
N CYS A 320 -10.44 -7.65 6.25
CA CYS A 320 -10.77 -9.07 6.40
C CYS A 320 -12.01 -9.38 7.23
N ARG A 321 -12.47 -8.49 8.11
CA ARG A 321 -13.70 -8.76 8.90
C ARG A 321 -14.97 -8.74 8.05
N ASP A 322 -14.96 -8.07 6.90
CA ASP A 322 -16.10 -8.08 5.96
C ASP A 322 -16.28 -9.40 5.22
N SER A 323 -15.24 -10.25 5.13
CA SER A 323 -15.31 -11.50 4.38
C SER A 323 -15.80 -12.71 5.18
N ALA A 324 -15.70 -12.68 6.53
CA ALA A 324 -16.20 -13.78 7.37
C ALA A 324 -17.72 -13.79 7.52
N ASN A 325 -18.37 -12.66 7.27
CA ASN A 325 -19.83 -12.52 7.26
C ASN A 325 -20.24 -11.72 6.02
N GLN A 326 -20.30 -12.20 4.84
CA GLN A 326 -20.80 -11.59 3.58
C GLN A 326 -21.88 -10.49 3.69
N THR A 327 -22.03 -9.92 4.86
CA THR A 327 -22.80 -8.73 5.16
C THR A 327 -21.81 -7.57 5.07
N ILE A 328 -21.84 -6.83 3.97
CA ILE A 328 -21.40 -5.44 3.94
C ILE A 328 -21.88 -4.86 5.26
N ALA A 329 -20.93 -4.50 6.13
CA ALA A 329 -21.28 -4.02 7.48
C ALA A 329 -22.43 -3.02 7.35
N PRO A 330 -23.45 -3.04 8.23
CA PRO A 330 -24.64 -2.19 8.10
C PRO A 330 -24.33 -0.68 8.15
N TRP A 331 -23.08 -0.29 8.27
CA TRP A 331 -22.54 1.06 8.33
C TRP A 331 -22.62 1.88 7.03
N PHE A 332 -22.83 1.23 5.88
CA PHE A 332 -23.15 1.96 4.65
C PHE A 332 -24.64 2.28 4.60
N HIS A 333 -25.06 3.25 5.39
CA HIS A 333 -26.38 3.83 5.20
C HIS A 333 -26.41 4.50 3.81
N ARG A 334 -27.26 3.99 2.92
CA ARG A 334 -27.40 4.31 1.48
C ARG A 334 -27.47 5.82 1.16
N SER A 335 -27.73 6.67 2.14
CA SER A 335 -27.99 8.10 1.93
C SER A 335 -26.76 9.01 1.98
N GLN A 336 -25.58 8.53 2.38
CA GLN A 336 -24.46 9.42 2.70
C GLN A 336 -23.33 9.45 1.67
N LEU A 337 -23.23 8.51 0.72
CA LEU A 337 -22.14 8.47 -0.25
C LEU A 337 -22.56 7.98 -1.65
N PRO A 338 -23.43 8.70 -2.40
CA PRO A 338 -23.89 8.25 -3.72
C PRO A 338 -22.75 8.08 -4.74
N HIS A 339 -21.73 8.94 -4.71
CA HIS A 339 -20.66 8.95 -5.73
C HIS A 339 -19.52 7.96 -5.40
N LEU A 340 -19.20 7.75 -4.15
CA LEU A 340 -18.20 6.76 -3.74
C LEU A 340 -18.75 5.33 -3.83
N ALA A 341 -20.06 5.16 -3.60
CA ALA A 341 -20.74 3.87 -3.76
C ALA A 341 -20.72 3.36 -5.21
N GLU A 342 -20.69 4.23 -6.21
CA GLU A 342 -20.62 3.82 -7.62
C GLU A 342 -19.22 3.31 -8.00
N GLN A 343 -18.17 4.01 -7.61
CA GLN A 343 -16.79 3.54 -7.80
C GLN A 343 -16.53 2.23 -7.04
N TRP A 344 -17.14 2.09 -5.88
CA TRP A 344 -17.07 0.89 -5.05
C TRP A 344 -17.81 -0.30 -5.68
N ARG A 345 -18.96 -0.05 -6.31
CA ARG A 345 -19.75 -1.05 -7.02
C ARG A 345 -18.99 -1.61 -8.22
N GLN A 346 -18.31 -0.76 -8.97
CA GLN A 346 -17.50 -1.19 -10.11
C GLN A 346 -16.33 -2.07 -9.65
N SER A 347 -15.62 -1.65 -8.61
CA SER A 347 -14.49 -2.40 -8.03
C SER A 347 -14.93 -3.75 -7.45
N ALA A 348 -16.05 -3.80 -6.71
CA ALA A 348 -16.60 -5.06 -6.18
C ALA A 348 -17.12 -5.99 -7.30
N TYR A 349 -17.69 -5.42 -8.37
CA TYR A 349 -18.18 -6.16 -9.52
C TYR A 349 -17.04 -6.78 -10.33
N ASP A 350 -15.96 -6.02 -10.54
CA ASP A 350 -14.76 -6.51 -11.23
C ASP A 350 -14.05 -7.58 -10.38
N TYR A 351 -14.09 -7.45 -9.05
CA TYR A 351 -13.59 -8.46 -8.11
C TYR A 351 -14.35 -9.80 -8.22
N CYS A 352 -15.67 -9.76 -8.44
CA CYS A 352 -16.50 -10.97 -8.63
C CYS A 352 -16.36 -11.59 -10.00
N ARG A 353 -15.95 -10.86 -11.03
CA ARG A 353 -15.89 -11.36 -12.42
C ARG A 353 -14.67 -12.19 -12.76
N GLY A 354 -13.59 -12.14 -11.96
CA GLY A 354 -12.41 -13.01 -12.16
C GLY A 354 -11.86 -12.91 -13.58
N HIS A 355 -11.37 -11.73 -13.96
CA HIS A 355 -10.49 -11.60 -15.12
C HIS A 355 -9.07 -11.90 -14.72
#